data_ba1be4269db91d2cf646888cf86c37b6
#
_entry.id   ba1be4269db91d2cf646888cf86c37b6
#
_cell.length_a   1.000
_cell.length_b   1.000
_cell.length_c   1.000
_cell.angle_alpha   90.00
_cell.angle_beta   90.00
_cell.angle_gamma   90.00
#
_symmetry.space_group_name_H-M   'P 1'
#
loop_
_entity.id
_entity.type
_entity.pdbx_description
1 polymer ?
#
loop_
_entity_poly.entity_id
_entity_poly.type
_entity_poly.pdbx_seq_one_letter_code
_entity_poly.pdbx_strand_id
1 'polypeptide(L)'
;RSSPYTSRIEKQGVTAYTVYNHMLLPAAFGSLEDSCDHLKKNVQVWDVAAERQVEIYGKDAAKLVQLMTCRDLSKSKIGRCYYCPIIDDNGNLVNDPVILKLAEDRWWISIADSDVIFFAKGLASGNNFDVKIFEPNVDIIAIQGPKSFGLMEKVFGKKITELKFFGFNYFDFKGVKHLI
;
A
#
# COMPACT_ATOMS: atom_id res chain seq x y z
N ARG A 1 10.10 -13.41 -3.79
CA ARG A 1 11.28 -12.51 -3.79
C ARG A 1 11.47 -11.86 -2.41
N SER A 2 12.66 -11.36 -2.11
CA SER A 2 12.97 -10.58 -0.91
C SER A 2 12.61 -9.10 -1.11
N SER A 3 12.42 -8.36 -0.02
CA SER A 3 12.31 -6.90 -0.01
C SER A 3 13.70 -6.24 0.10
N PRO A 4 13.85 -4.93 -0.19
CA PRO A 4 15.10 -4.22 0.08
C PRO A 4 15.40 -4.09 1.58
N TYR A 5 14.47 -4.44 2.46
CA TYR A 5 14.64 -4.41 3.90
C TYR A 5 15.12 -5.74 4.48
N THR A 6 15.07 -6.85 3.72
CA THR A 6 15.33 -8.23 4.19
C THR A 6 16.62 -8.35 4.99
N SER A 7 17.73 -7.77 4.53
CA SER A 7 19.01 -7.85 5.26
C SER A 7 18.99 -7.14 6.63
N ARG A 8 18.13 -6.13 6.81
CA ARG A 8 17.93 -5.46 8.09
C ARG A 8 17.01 -6.27 8.99
N ILE A 9 15.98 -6.89 8.40
CA ILE A 9 15.06 -7.78 9.09
C ILE A 9 15.80 -8.99 9.66
N GLU A 10 16.69 -9.60 8.90
CA GLU A 10 17.54 -10.71 9.36
C GLU A 10 18.40 -10.31 10.55
N LYS A 11 18.99 -9.11 10.52
CA LYS A 11 19.78 -8.58 11.65
C LYS A 11 18.94 -8.29 12.90
N GLN A 12 17.63 -8.14 12.76
CA GLN A 12 16.69 -7.98 13.89
C GLN A 12 16.25 -9.34 14.47
N GLY A 13 16.74 -10.46 13.93
CA GLY A 13 16.46 -11.78 14.47
C GLY A 13 15.10 -12.34 14.07
N VAL A 14 14.67 -12.12 12.84
CA VAL A 14 13.46 -12.76 12.30
C VAL A 14 13.58 -14.28 12.41
N THR A 15 12.54 -14.93 12.93
CA THR A 15 12.52 -16.38 13.18
C THR A 15 11.61 -17.12 12.19
N ALA A 16 10.69 -16.41 11.52
CA ALA A 16 9.82 -17.00 10.52
C ALA A 16 9.42 -16.00 9.43
N TYR A 17 9.21 -16.53 8.23
CA TYR A 17 8.64 -15.84 7.10
C TYR A 17 7.38 -16.56 6.62
N THR A 18 6.45 -15.81 6.06
CA THR A 18 5.39 -16.33 5.18
C THR A 18 5.57 -15.80 3.76
N VAL A 19 4.81 -16.34 2.81
CA VAL A 19 4.77 -15.84 1.43
C VAL A 19 3.48 -15.08 1.23
N TYR A 20 3.59 -13.85 0.74
CA TYR A 20 2.47 -12.97 0.44
C TYR A 20 2.78 -12.20 -0.85
N ASN A 21 1.91 -12.20 -1.84
CA ASN A 21 2.13 -11.59 -3.15
C ASN A 21 3.49 -11.98 -3.79
N HIS A 22 3.87 -13.26 -3.72
CA HIS A 22 5.15 -13.80 -4.23
C HIS A 22 6.40 -13.20 -3.56
N MET A 23 6.25 -12.60 -2.39
CA MET A 23 7.35 -12.03 -1.60
C MET A 23 7.46 -12.71 -0.23
N LEU A 24 8.67 -12.69 0.34
CA LEU A 24 8.88 -13.06 1.73
C LEU A 24 8.39 -11.93 2.63
N LEU A 25 7.42 -12.25 3.48
CA LEU A 25 6.88 -11.35 4.50
C LEU A 25 7.36 -11.82 5.88
N PRO A 26 8.09 -11.01 6.67
CA PRO A 26 8.50 -11.37 8.01
C PRO A 26 7.29 -11.63 8.90
N ALA A 27 7.22 -12.78 9.53
CA ALA A 27 6.05 -13.20 10.29
C ALA A 27 6.29 -13.27 11.81
N ALA A 28 7.54 -13.54 12.25
CA ALA A 28 7.84 -13.65 13.69
C ALA A 28 9.28 -13.23 14.00
N PHE A 29 9.48 -12.64 15.19
CA PHE A 29 10.79 -12.21 15.73
C PHE A 29 11.05 -12.74 17.15
N GLY A 30 10.11 -13.40 17.76
CA GLY A 30 10.19 -13.89 19.13
C GLY A 30 8.82 -14.31 19.65
N SER A 31 8.53 -14.04 20.93
CA SER A 31 7.23 -14.35 21.51
C SER A 31 6.13 -13.48 20.92
N LEU A 32 4.99 -14.10 20.59
CA LEU A 32 3.81 -13.42 20.07
C LEU A 32 3.24 -12.46 21.14
N GLU A 33 3.23 -12.89 22.40
CA GLU A 33 2.72 -12.11 23.53
C GLU A 33 3.53 -10.83 23.72
N ASP A 34 4.86 -10.92 23.71
CA ASP A 34 5.76 -9.75 23.85
C ASP A 34 5.60 -8.80 22.68
N SER A 35 5.45 -9.32 21.46
CA SER A 35 5.24 -8.53 20.26
C SER A 35 3.90 -7.78 20.30
N CYS A 36 2.81 -8.44 20.72
CA CYS A 36 1.50 -7.83 20.90
C CYS A 36 1.51 -6.77 22.00
N ASP A 37 2.14 -7.06 23.12
CA ASP A 37 2.26 -6.13 24.25
C ASP A 37 3.10 -4.90 23.89
N HIS A 38 4.17 -5.09 23.15
CA HIS A 38 4.98 -3.98 22.64
C HIS A 38 4.17 -3.10 21.67
N LEU A 39 3.43 -3.69 20.72
CA LEU A 39 2.59 -2.96 19.78
C LEU A 39 1.54 -2.09 20.47
N LYS A 40 0.88 -2.63 21.50
CA LYS A 40 -0.15 -1.91 22.27
C LYS A 40 0.39 -0.72 23.07
N LYS A 41 1.66 -0.73 23.44
CA LYS A 41 2.28 0.27 24.35
C LYS A 41 3.25 1.21 23.64
N ASN A 42 3.78 0.84 22.47
CA ASN A 42 4.88 1.50 21.80
C ASN A 42 4.62 1.79 20.32
N VAL A 43 5.65 1.63 19.50
CA VAL A 43 5.61 1.74 18.04
C VAL A 43 6.43 0.61 17.45
N GLN A 44 5.94 0.04 16.37
CA GLN A 44 6.64 -0.96 15.57
C GLN A 44 6.75 -0.50 14.12
N VAL A 45 7.86 -0.89 13.49
CA VAL A 45 8.12 -0.70 12.04
C VAL A 45 7.99 -2.06 11.38
N TRP A 46 7.14 -2.15 10.37
CA TRP A 46 6.81 -3.39 9.68
C TRP A 46 7.29 -3.32 8.24
N ASP A 47 8.04 -4.34 7.81
CA ASP A 47 8.28 -4.58 6.39
C ASP A 47 7.00 -5.18 5.78
N VAL A 48 6.28 -4.35 5.06
CA VAL A 48 5.07 -4.74 4.32
C VAL A 48 5.24 -4.51 2.81
N ALA A 49 6.47 -4.58 2.32
CA ALA A 49 6.76 -4.47 0.89
C ALA A 49 6.01 -5.52 0.04
N ALA A 50 5.56 -6.60 0.68
CA ALA A 50 4.70 -7.60 0.06
C ALA A 50 3.30 -7.06 -0.30
N GLU A 51 2.84 -5.95 0.29
CA GLU A 51 1.67 -5.19 -0.14
C GLU A 51 2.03 -4.32 -1.36
N ARG A 52 2.32 -4.97 -2.47
CA ARG A 52 2.81 -4.36 -3.71
C ARG A 52 1.83 -3.32 -4.24
N GLN A 53 2.36 -2.38 -5.01
CA GLN A 53 1.53 -1.39 -5.70
C GLN A 53 1.28 -1.80 -7.15
N VAL A 54 0.06 -1.57 -7.62
CA VAL A 54 -0.26 -1.55 -9.06
C VAL A 54 -0.53 -0.12 -9.46
N GLU A 55 0.29 0.44 -10.33
CA GLU A 55 0.06 1.77 -10.88
C GLU A 55 -0.76 1.66 -12.16
N ILE A 56 -1.84 2.46 -12.23
CA ILE A 56 -2.67 2.67 -13.41
C ILE A 56 -2.55 4.14 -13.78
N TYR A 57 -2.03 4.41 -14.97
CA TYR A 57 -1.78 5.76 -15.48
C TYR A 57 -2.26 5.89 -16.91
N GLY A 58 -2.93 6.99 -17.23
CA GLY A 58 -3.36 7.33 -18.57
C GLY A 58 -4.77 7.90 -18.64
N LYS A 59 -5.19 8.24 -19.84
CA LYS A 59 -6.45 8.93 -20.12
C LYS A 59 -7.68 8.23 -19.55
N ASP A 60 -7.70 6.90 -19.57
CA ASP A 60 -8.82 6.09 -19.08
C ASP A 60 -8.57 5.46 -17.71
N ALA A 61 -7.52 5.90 -16.99
CA ALA A 61 -7.16 5.32 -15.68
C ALA A 61 -8.32 5.37 -14.67
N ALA A 62 -9.00 6.52 -14.55
CA ALA A 62 -10.15 6.66 -13.66
C ALA A 62 -11.32 5.74 -14.03
N LYS A 63 -11.54 5.52 -15.34
CA LYS A 63 -12.59 4.60 -15.81
C LYS A 63 -12.27 3.15 -15.47
N LEU A 64 -11.01 2.73 -15.68
CA LEU A 64 -10.57 1.39 -15.35
C LEU A 64 -10.68 1.14 -13.86
N VAL A 65 -10.17 2.05 -13.01
CA VAL A 65 -10.24 1.92 -11.56
C VAL A 65 -11.70 1.86 -11.10
N GLN A 66 -12.59 2.68 -11.66
CA GLN A 66 -14.03 2.63 -11.35
C GLN A 66 -14.67 1.31 -11.79
N LEU A 67 -14.26 0.74 -12.92
CA LEU A 67 -14.78 -0.56 -13.38
C LEU A 67 -14.40 -1.71 -12.47
N MET A 68 -13.23 -1.63 -11.82
CA MET A 68 -12.71 -2.70 -10.94
C MET A 68 -13.41 -2.76 -9.59
N THR A 69 -14.05 -1.69 -9.12
CA THR A 69 -14.62 -1.62 -7.77
C THR A 69 -16.11 -1.29 -7.78
N CYS A 70 -16.84 -1.85 -6.81
CA CYS A 70 -18.24 -1.51 -6.55
C CYS A 70 -18.41 -0.15 -5.84
N ARG A 71 -17.31 0.46 -5.36
CA ARG A 71 -17.36 1.76 -4.71
C ARG A 71 -17.42 2.89 -5.72
N ASP A 72 -18.36 3.84 -5.56
CA ASP A 72 -18.39 5.06 -6.36
C ASP A 72 -17.19 5.96 -6.03
N LEU A 73 -16.33 6.16 -7.03
CA LEU A 73 -15.14 7.02 -6.96
C LEU A 73 -15.32 8.37 -7.66
N SER A 74 -16.52 8.70 -8.15
CA SER A 74 -16.80 9.96 -8.87
C SER A 74 -16.45 11.22 -8.08
N LYS A 75 -16.53 11.13 -6.73
CA LYS A 75 -16.19 12.23 -5.81
C LYS A 75 -14.80 12.06 -5.16
N SER A 76 -13.98 11.17 -5.68
CA SER A 76 -12.63 10.95 -5.13
C SER A 76 -11.73 12.17 -5.33
N LYS A 77 -10.84 12.42 -4.37
CA LYS A 77 -9.95 13.59 -4.35
C LYS A 77 -8.49 13.15 -4.40
N ILE A 78 -7.67 13.91 -5.11
CA ILE A 78 -6.21 13.76 -5.11
C ILE A 78 -5.68 13.93 -3.68
N GLY A 79 -4.70 13.11 -3.29
CA GLY A 79 -4.14 13.11 -1.94
C GLY A 79 -4.98 12.33 -0.92
N ARG A 80 -5.93 11.49 -1.40
CA ARG A 80 -6.79 10.66 -0.55
C ARG A 80 -6.71 9.20 -0.94
N CYS A 81 -6.77 8.35 0.09
CA CYS A 81 -6.90 6.91 -0.05
C CYS A 81 -8.37 6.48 0.08
N TYR A 82 -8.68 5.33 -0.49
CA TYR A 82 -10.01 4.73 -0.47
C TYR A 82 -9.88 3.21 -0.33
N TYR A 83 -10.51 2.63 0.69
CA TYR A 83 -10.67 1.18 0.75
C TYR A 83 -11.73 0.77 -0.28
N CYS A 84 -11.35 -0.04 -1.26
CA CYS A 84 -12.17 -0.34 -2.43
C CYS A 84 -12.11 -1.84 -2.76
N PRO A 85 -13.08 -2.65 -2.34
CA PRO A 85 -13.15 -4.02 -2.79
C PRO A 85 -13.16 -4.11 -4.32
N ILE A 86 -12.27 -4.93 -4.88
CA ILE A 86 -12.25 -5.30 -6.29
C ILE A 86 -13.05 -6.59 -6.42
N ILE A 87 -14.02 -6.61 -7.30
CA ILE A 87 -14.94 -7.72 -7.47
C ILE A 87 -14.95 -8.19 -8.94
N ASP A 88 -15.29 -9.47 -9.12
CA ASP A 88 -15.60 -10.02 -10.45
C ASP A 88 -17.07 -9.74 -10.86
N ASP A 89 -17.47 -10.23 -12.02
CA ASP A 89 -18.82 -10.09 -12.58
C ASP A 89 -19.90 -10.85 -11.83
N ASN A 90 -19.50 -11.82 -10.99
CA ASN A 90 -20.41 -12.57 -10.11
C ASN A 90 -20.48 -11.96 -8.69
N GLY A 91 -19.72 -10.88 -8.41
CA GLY A 91 -19.66 -10.26 -7.10
C GLY A 91 -18.69 -10.93 -6.12
N ASN A 92 -17.84 -11.86 -6.57
CA ASN A 92 -16.82 -12.44 -5.73
C ASN A 92 -15.65 -11.47 -5.53
N LEU A 93 -15.06 -11.49 -4.34
CA LEU A 93 -13.92 -10.66 -4.01
C LEU A 93 -12.66 -11.15 -4.73
N VAL A 94 -12.09 -10.29 -5.58
CA VAL A 94 -10.79 -10.50 -6.23
C VAL A 94 -9.66 -9.98 -5.35
N ASN A 95 -9.86 -8.81 -4.72
CA ASN A 95 -8.91 -8.17 -3.81
C ASN A 95 -9.62 -7.10 -2.98
N ASP A 96 -9.06 -6.73 -1.84
CA ASP A 96 -9.59 -5.67 -0.97
C ASP A 96 -8.56 -4.55 -0.69
N PRO A 97 -8.05 -3.89 -1.74
CA PRO A 97 -6.95 -2.95 -1.65
C PRO A 97 -7.35 -1.61 -1.01
N VAL A 98 -6.31 -0.85 -0.68
CA VAL A 98 -6.41 0.59 -0.53
C VAL A 98 -5.98 1.26 -1.84
N ILE A 99 -6.84 2.09 -2.41
CA ILE A 99 -6.58 2.83 -3.64
C ILE A 99 -6.18 4.26 -3.31
N LEU A 100 -5.09 4.74 -3.92
CA LEU A 100 -4.57 6.10 -3.76
C LEU A 100 -4.81 6.88 -5.06
N LYS A 101 -5.48 8.05 -4.98
CA LYS A 101 -5.61 8.97 -6.12
C LYS A 101 -4.44 9.95 -6.12
N LEU A 102 -3.43 9.69 -6.95
CA LEU A 102 -2.22 10.51 -7.07
C LEU A 102 -2.43 11.74 -7.98
N ALA A 103 -3.19 11.57 -9.06
CA ALA A 103 -3.61 12.59 -10.00
C ALA A 103 -4.96 12.20 -10.63
N GLU A 104 -5.53 13.04 -11.51
CA GLU A 104 -6.78 12.68 -12.18
C GLU A 104 -6.62 11.46 -13.09
N ASP A 105 -5.44 11.30 -13.68
CA ASP A 105 -5.08 10.23 -14.62
C ASP A 105 -4.09 9.21 -14.01
N ARG A 106 -3.84 9.24 -12.67
CA ARG A 106 -2.82 8.40 -12.04
C ARG A 106 -3.27 7.87 -10.68
N TRP A 107 -3.30 6.54 -10.58
CA TRP A 107 -3.78 5.83 -9.41
C TRP A 107 -2.81 4.73 -8.99
N TRP A 108 -2.67 4.53 -7.69
CA TRP A 108 -2.04 3.34 -7.12
C TRP A 108 -3.09 2.48 -6.43
N ILE A 109 -2.94 1.17 -6.61
CA ILE A 109 -3.71 0.14 -5.90
C ILE A 109 -2.73 -0.59 -5.00
N SER A 110 -2.81 -0.38 -3.68
CA SER A 110 -2.05 -1.09 -2.66
C SER A 110 -2.76 -2.41 -2.37
N ILE A 111 -2.23 -3.49 -2.94
CA ILE A 111 -2.95 -4.75 -3.04
C ILE A 111 -2.80 -5.65 -1.81
N ALA A 112 -3.85 -6.39 -1.48
CA ALA A 112 -3.80 -7.61 -0.70
C ALA A 112 -3.26 -8.78 -1.55
N ASP A 113 -3.27 -10.01 -1.03
CA ASP A 113 -2.65 -11.17 -1.69
C ASP A 113 -3.45 -11.65 -2.91
N SER A 114 -3.17 -11.08 -4.08
CA SER A 114 -3.61 -11.61 -5.39
C SER A 114 -2.96 -10.87 -6.56
N ASP A 115 -3.05 -11.45 -7.77
CA ASP A 115 -2.45 -10.91 -8.99
C ASP A 115 -3.31 -9.83 -9.67
N VAL A 116 -3.70 -8.78 -8.94
CA VAL A 116 -4.53 -7.66 -9.42
C VAL A 116 -4.00 -7.02 -10.69
N ILE A 117 -2.67 -7.00 -10.87
CA ILE A 117 -2.06 -6.42 -12.08
C ILE A 117 -2.54 -7.12 -13.37
N PHE A 118 -2.71 -8.44 -13.35
CA PHE A 118 -3.19 -9.19 -14.51
C PHE A 118 -4.69 -9.01 -14.71
N PHE A 119 -5.46 -8.93 -13.64
CA PHE A 119 -6.89 -8.60 -13.70
C PHE A 119 -7.11 -7.22 -14.33
N ALA A 120 -6.37 -6.20 -13.87
CA ALA A 120 -6.43 -4.85 -14.42
C ALA A 120 -6.04 -4.80 -15.91
N LYS A 121 -4.95 -5.50 -16.31
CA LYS A 121 -4.52 -5.60 -17.71
C LYS A 121 -5.56 -6.28 -18.59
N GLY A 122 -6.19 -7.34 -18.11
CA GLY A 122 -7.26 -8.06 -18.81
C GLY A 122 -8.47 -7.16 -19.06
N LEU A 123 -8.94 -6.45 -18.03
CA LEU A 123 -10.05 -5.50 -18.15
C LEU A 123 -9.72 -4.33 -19.09
N ALA A 124 -8.51 -3.78 -18.99
CA ALA A 124 -8.08 -2.68 -19.85
C ALA A 124 -8.06 -3.09 -21.33
N SER A 125 -7.52 -4.28 -21.62
CA SER A 125 -7.47 -4.84 -22.99
C SER A 125 -8.87 -5.12 -23.53
N GLY A 126 -9.73 -5.75 -22.72
CA GLY A 126 -11.11 -6.08 -23.13
C GLY A 126 -12.00 -4.86 -23.41
N ASN A 127 -11.70 -3.72 -22.78
CA ASN A 127 -12.44 -2.47 -22.95
C ASN A 127 -11.71 -1.44 -23.84
N ASN A 128 -10.56 -1.77 -24.40
CA ASN A 128 -9.72 -0.87 -25.22
C ASN A 128 -9.38 0.45 -24.49
N PHE A 129 -9.10 0.39 -23.18
CA PHE A 129 -8.73 1.59 -22.42
C PHE A 129 -7.29 2.03 -22.70
N ASP A 130 -7.11 3.33 -22.88
CA ASP A 130 -5.79 3.98 -23.05
C ASP A 130 -5.14 4.19 -21.70
N VAL A 131 -4.44 3.17 -21.21
CA VAL A 131 -3.76 3.15 -19.93
C VAL A 131 -2.43 2.39 -19.97
N LYS A 132 -1.51 2.76 -19.08
CA LYS A 132 -0.32 2.00 -18.72
C LYS A 132 -0.53 1.39 -17.35
N ILE A 133 -0.24 0.08 -17.22
CA ILE A 133 -0.41 -0.68 -15.97
C ILE A 133 0.90 -1.38 -15.66
N PHE A 134 1.50 -1.04 -14.53
CA PHE A 134 2.78 -1.59 -14.12
C PHE A 134 2.95 -1.57 -12.59
N GLU A 135 3.95 -2.28 -12.08
CA GLU A 135 4.38 -2.21 -10.69
C GLU A 135 5.43 -1.11 -10.55
N PRO A 136 5.16 -0.01 -9.82
CA PRO A 136 6.15 1.03 -9.57
C PRO A 136 7.26 0.50 -8.67
N ASN A 137 8.47 1.05 -8.81
CA ASN A 137 9.61 0.68 -7.96
C ASN A 137 9.51 1.38 -6.59
N VAL A 138 8.61 0.91 -5.76
CA VAL A 138 8.39 1.38 -4.39
C VAL A 138 8.19 0.21 -3.45
N ASP A 139 8.67 0.35 -2.22
CA ASP A 139 8.57 -0.65 -1.17
C ASP A 139 8.00 0.01 0.09
N ILE A 140 6.96 -0.60 0.64
CA ILE A 140 6.18 -0.03 1.73
C ILE A 140 6.73 -0.50 3.07
N ILE A 141 6.73 0.41 4.04
CA ILE A 141 6.83 0.10 5.46
C ILE A 141 5.61 0.64 6.19
N ALA A 142 5.11 -0.09 7.17
CA ALA A 142 4.06 0.38 8.06
C ALA A 142 4.64 0.79 9.41
N ILE A 143 4.15 1.91 9.94
CA ILE A 143 4.52 2.42 11.26
C ILE A 143 3.27 2.37 12.15
N GLN A 144 3.26 1.47 13.12
CA GLN A 144 2.05 1.15 13.89
C GLN A 144 2.28 1.22 15.40
N GLY A 145 1.25 1.59 16.14
CA GLY A 145 1.24 1.67 17.59
C GLY A 145 0.99 3.08 18.13
N PRO A 146 0.69 3.23 19.44
CA PRO A 146 0.28 4.50 20.04
C PRO A 146 1.37 5.59 20.00
N LYS A 147 2.63 5.21 19.83
CA LYS A 147 3.74 6.17 19.71
C LYS A 147 4.16 6.47 18.26
N SER A 148 3.39 5.99 17.25
CA SER A 148 3.70 6.18 15.83
C SER A 148 3.78 7.66 15.43
N PHE A 149 2.82 8.49 15.85
CA PHE A 149 2.84 9.92 15.59
C PHE A 149 4.11 10.60 16.12
N GLY A 150 4.51 10.29 17.35
CA GLY A 150 5.73 10.84 17.95
C GLY A 150 7.01 10.42 17.22
N LEU A 151 7.06 9.20 16.69
CA LEU A 151 8.17 8.75 15.84
C LEU A 151 8.18 9.50 14.51
N MET A 152 7.03 9.57 13.84
CA MET A 152 6.92 10.22 12.54
C MET A 152 7.21 11.72 12.62
N GLU A 153 6.77 12.41 13.68
CA GLU A 153 7.11 13.82 13.92
C GLU A 153 8.62 14.03 14.09
N LYS A 154 9.30 13.14 14.80
CA LYS A 154 10.77 13.20 14.94
C LYS A 154 11.52 13.04 13.62
N VAL A 155 10.98 12.21 12.70
CA VAL A 155 11.62 11.91 11.41
C VAL A 155 11.30 12.95 10.35
N PHE A 156 10.03 13.36 10.23
CA PHE A 156 9.53 14.20 9.12
C PHE A 156 9.08 15.61 9.55
N GLY A 157 9.14 15.91 10.84
CA GLY A 157 8.69 17.18 11.39
C GLY A 157 7.17 17.23 11.63
N LYS A 158 6.73 18.31 12.29
CA LYS A 158 5.36 18.46 12.80
C LYS A 158 4.26 18.35 11.73
N LYS A 159 4.53 18.76 10.49
CA LYS A 159 3.55 18.75 9.40
C LYS A 159 2.95 17.36 9.14
N ILE A 160 3.65 16.28 9.45
CA ILE A 160 3.11 14.93 9.25
C ILE A 160 1.89 14.65 10.13
N THR A 161 1.82 15.26 11.31
CA THR A 161 0.70 15.08 12.24
C THR A 161 -0.58 15.79 11.80
N GLU A 162 -0.50 16.63 10.74
CA GLU A 162 -1.65 17.29 10.13
C GLU A 162 -2.36 16.42 9.08
N LEU A 163 -1.76 15.28 8.69
CA LEU A 163 -2.41 14.33 7.80
C LEU A 163 -3.70 13.82 8.42
N LYS A 164 -4.77 13.89 7.63
CA LYS A 164 -6.07 13.36 8.02
C LYS A 164 -6.12 11.85 7.76
N PHE A 165 -6.98 11.15 8.45
CA PHE A 165 -7.27 9.74 8.19
C PHE A 165 -7.51 9.50 6.69
N PHE A 166 -6.83 8.50 6.11
CA PHE A 166 -6.81 8.24 4.67
C PHE A 166 -6.35 9.42 3.80
N GLY A 167 -5.57 10.34 4.36
CA GLY A 167 -4.84 11.34 3.60
C GLY A 167 -3.41 10.91 3.39
N PHE A 168 -2.81 11.34 2.30
CA PHE A 168 -1.38 11.17 2.06
C PHE A 168 -0.77 12.44 1.46
N ASN A 169 0.54 12.61 1.64
CA ASN A 169 1.31 13.68 1.02
C ASN A 169 2.78 13.24 0.90
N TYR A 170 3.58 14.04 0.20
CA TYR A 170 5.02 13.84 0.12
C TYR A 170 5.74 14.62 1.23
N PHE A 171 6.63 13.91 1.93
CA PHE A 171 7.49 14.48 2.97
C PHE A 171 8.96 14.22 2.63
N ASP A 172 9.81 15.21 2.90
CA ASP A 172 11.25 15.06 2.70
C ASP A 172 11.93 14.44 3.93
N PHE A 173 12.80 13.48 3.68
CA PHE A 173 13.73 12.98 4.68
C PHE A 173 15.11 12.82 4.05
N LYS A 174 16.07 13.64 4.51
CA LYS A 174 17.45 13.66 4.02
C LYS A 174 17.55 13.87 2.50
N GLY A 175 16.73 14.75 1.94
CA GLY A 175 16.72 15.05 0.50
C GLY A 175 15.98 14.06 -0.37
N VAL A 176 15.31 13.06 0.22
CA VAL A 176 14.48 12.09 -0.50
C VAL A 176 13.01 12.32 -0.15
N LYS A 177 12.16 12.41 -1.16
CA LYS A 177 10.70 12.53 -0.98
C LYS A 177 10.08 11.15 -0.76
N HIS A 178 9.38 11.01 0.35
CA HIS A 178 8.60 9.83 0.70
C HIS A 178 7.11 10.15 0.62
N LEU A 179 6.33 9.24 0.06
CA LEU A 179 4.86 9.28 0.13
C LEU A 179 4.43 8.67 1.46
N ILE A 180 3.68 9.40 2.25
CA ILE A 180 3.24 9.00 3.60
C ILE A 180 1.76 9.35 3.75
#